data_c85fd15c0ac5aa2a083f14be06fe396a
#
_entry.id   c85fd15c0ac5aa2a083f14be06fe396a
#
_cell.length_a   1.000
_cell.length_b   1.000
_cell.length_c   1.000
_cell.angle_alpha   90.00
_cell.angle_beta   90.00
_cell.angle_gamma   90.00
#
_symmetry.space_group_name_H-M   'P 1'
#
loop_
_entity.id
_entity.type
_entity.pdbx_description
1 polymer ?
#
loop_
_entity_poly.entity_id
_entity_poly.type
_entity_poly.pdbx_seq_one_letter_code
_entity_poly.pdbx_strand_id
1 'polypeptide(L)'
;MKSIKWLPAFVAGLMLTACVSAPLIPAATAPTANATVPSVVTDIDDMTAVSDFAAQHDQRTLFVFDIDDTLLTAEQFFGSDYWYEWQKAKDLPNEQQVKCKFDYIALNYEAQTMKPTQADAPAIFNAVSQPKLFLTSRGGNYRGATERELHRNGYSFPSALDGSAEGRIWDWQSADDSRHSTLSYFRGVFMTSGQDKGVMLLHLLDRLQLRDRFDRVVLVDDGKANIDNMRNALAAARVPYYGFHYVRIDKPQPVNPELAEQAENDYEQSRSYLKEVFPGRYEELQAGRCAY
;
A
#
# COMPACT_ATOMS: atom_id res chain seq x y z
N MET A 1 33.61 -69.75 -31.69
CA MET A 1 34.46 -70.82 -31.16
C MET A 1 35.03 -70.41 -29.82
N LYS A 2 34.90 -71.28 -28.83
CA LYS A 2 35.51 -71.40 -27.50
C LYS A 2 35.16 -70.34 -26.45
N SER A 3 34.23 -70.79 -25.60
CA SER A 3 33.93 -70.39 -24.23
C SER A 3 35.06 -70.65 -23.28
N ILE A 4 35.32 -69.71 -22.34
CA ILE A 4 36.06 -70.03 -21.11
C ILE A 4 35.21 -69.55 -19.94
N LYS A 5 34.80 -70.54 -19.13
CA LYS A 5 34.10 -70.35 -17.83
C LYS A 5 35.16 -70.19 -16.75
N TRP A 6 35.03 -69.17 -15.85
CA TRP A 6 35.70 -69.15 -14.57
C TRP A 6 34.66 -69.09 -13.44
N LEU A 7 34.79 -69.96 -12.46
CA LEU A 7 34.04 -70.06 -11.22
C LEU A 7 34.57 -69.05 -10.21
N PRO A 8 33.70 -68.53 -9.28
CA PRO A 8 34.14 -67.65 -8.26
C PRO A 8 34.60 -68.37 -6.98
N ALA A 9 35.68 -67.88 -6.37
CA ALA A 9 36.10 -68.30 -5.04
C ALA A 9 35.35 -67.50 -3.97
N PHE A 10 34.72 -68.20 -3.03
CA PHE A 10 34.14 -67.66 -1.83
C PHE A 10 35.20 -67.29 -0.80
N VAL A 11 35.30 -65.99 -0.44
CA VAL A 11 36.02 -65.55 0.74
C VAL A 11 35.00 -65.11 1.78
N ALA A 12 34.89 -65.85 2.85
CA ALA A 12 34.06 -65.53 4.02
C ALA A 12 34.81 -64.43 4.86
N GLY A 13 34.35 -63.20 4.78
CA GLY A 13 34.80 -62.10 5.60
C GLY A 13 33.87 -61.95 6.83
N LEU A 14 34.43 -62.15 8.05
CA LEU A 14 33.78 -61.80 9.32
C LEU A 14 33.54 -60.28 9.39
N MET A 15 32.28 -59.86 9.39
CA MET A 15 31.92 -58.45 9.69
C MET A 15 31.76 -58.29 11.19
N LEU A 16 32.70 -57.60 11.85
CA LEU A 16 32.56 -57.05 13.18
C LEU A 16 31.64 -55.78 13.07
N THR A 17 30.43 -55.92 13.56
CA THR A 17 29.51 -54.76 13.71
C THR A 17 29.88 -53.94 14.94
N ALA A 18 30.57 -52.82 14.72
CA ALA A 18 30.74 -51.79 15.73
C ALA A 18 29.46 -50.96 15.83
N CYS A 19 28.77 -51.07 16.95
CA CYS A 19 27.67 -50.14 17.27
C CYS A 19 28.24 -48.76 17.56
N VAL A 20 28.18 -47.85 16.58
CA VAL A 20 28.40 -46.43 16.79
C VAL A 20 27.10 -45.82 17.31
N SER A 21 27.08 -45.47 18.58
CA SER A 21 26.00 -44.69 19.18
C SER A 21 26.01 -43.27 18.57
N ALA A 22 25.04 -42.93 17.71
CA ALA A 22 24.85 -41.59 17.23
C ALA A 22 24.45 -40.65 18.39
N PRO A 23 25.04 -39.44 18.50
CA PRO A 23 24.60 -38.47 19.51
C PRO A 23 23.13 -38.07 19.22
N LEU A 24 22.29 -38.16 20.26
CA LEU A 24 20.92 -37.63 20.25
C LEU A 24 21.00 -36.13 20.02
N ILE A 25 20.63 -35.68 18.79
CA ILE A 25 20.37 -34.26 18.50
C ILE A 25 19.12 -33.92 19.33
N PRO A 26 19.19 -32.91 20.23
CA PRO A 26 17.99 -32.48 20.96
C PRO A 26 16.96 -32.02 19.89
N ALA A 27 15.74 -32.56 19.99
CA ALA A 27 14.63 -32.15 19.16
C ALA A 27 14.46 -30.64 19.28
N ALA A 28 14.51 -29.94 18.16
CA ALA A 28 14.18 -28.51 18.11
C ALA A 28 12.80 -28.35 18.77
N THR A 29 12.74 -27.62 19.87
CA THR A 29 11.49 -27.27 20.53
C THR A 29 10.61 -26.57 19.51
N ALA A 30 9.47 -27.20 19.19
CA ALA A 30 8.45 -26.55 18.34
C ALA A 30 8.10 -25.19 18.96
N PRO A 31 7.98 -24.13 18.16
CA PRO A 31 7.62 -22.83 18.69
C PRO A 31 6.29 -22.94 19.43
N THR A 32 6.28 -22.47 20.67
CA THR A 32 5.09 -22.42 21.52
C THR A 32 3.98 -21.66 20.80
N ALA A 33 2.85 -22.30 20.58
CA ALA A 33 1.72 -21.86 19.76
C ALA A 33 0.97 -20.60 20.27
N ASN A 34 1.50 -19.85 21.26
CA ASN A 34 0.83 -18.74 21.94
C ASN A 34 1.68 -17.47 22.14
N ALA A 35 2.74 -17.25 21.36
CA ALA A 35 3.39 -15.95 21.38
C ALA A 35 2.49 -14.95 20.63
N THR A 36 1.93 -13.97 21.35
CA THR A 36 1.25 -12.82 20.75
C THR A 36 2.24 -12.07 19.85
N VAL A 37 1.89 -11.95 18.57
CA VAL A 37 2.72 -11.21 17.61
C VAL A 37 2.70 -9.73 17.98
N PRO A 38 3.86 -9.04 18.05
CA PRO A 38 3.89 -7.61 18.37
C PRO A 38 3.03 -6.81 17.40
N SER A 39 2.17 -5.97 17.97
CA SER A 39 1.33 -5.04 17.20
C SER A 39 1.21 -3.75 17.99
N VAL A 40 1.89 -2.70 17.51
CA VAL A 40 2.00 -1.41 18.18
C VAL A 40 1.48 -0.33 17.23
N VAL A 41 0.65 0.57 17.74
CA VAL A 41 0.20 1.77 17.02
C VAL A 41 0.57 3.00 17.84
N THR A 42 1.14 3.99 17.17
CA THR A 42 1.58 5.26 17.79
C THR A 42 1.09 6.42 16.94
N ASP A 43 0.44 7.40 17.56
CA ASP A 43 0.13 8.66 16.91
C ASP A 43 1.41 9.50 16.83
N ILE A 44 1.71 10.02 15.64
CA ILE A 44 2.86 10.90 15.39
C ILE A 44 2.41 12.11 14.57
N ASP A 45 3.01 13.26 14.83
CA ASP A 45 2.87 14.50 14.04
C ASP A 45 4.19 14.92 13.37
N ASP A 46 5.25 14.14 13.58
CA ASP A 46 6.58 14.35 13.02
C ASP A 46 7.14 13.04 12.43
N MET A 47 7.54 13.09 11.16
CA MET A 47 8.12 11.95 10.43
C MET A 47 9.49 11.52 10.98
N THR A 48 10.17 12.31 11.80
CA THR A 48 11.43 11.92 12.46
C THR A 48 11.27 10.64 13.27
N ALA A 49 10.11 10.40 13.88
CA ALA A 49 9.82 9.17 14.59
C ALA A 49 9.96 7.92 13.69
N VAL A 50 9.65 8.05 12.40
CA VAL A 50 9.81 6.96 11.41
C VAL A 50 11.28 6.71 11.11
N SER A 51 12.09 7.78 10.95
CA SER A 51 13.54 7.64 10.72
C SER A 51 14.26 7.05 11.92
N ASP A 52 13.88 7.45 13.13
CA ASP A 52 14.42 6.92 14.37
C ASP A 52 14.11 5.42 14.54
N PHE A 53 12.90 5.02 14.17
CA PHE A 53 12.52 3.62 14.13
C PHE A 53 13.32 2.86 13.06
N ALA A 54 13.47 3.42 11.86
CA ALA A 54 14.23 2.80 10.77
C ALA A 54 15.69 2.57 11.14
N ALA A 55 16.31 3.52 11.85
CA ALA A 55 17.71 3.40 12.30
C ALA A 55 17.96 2.19 13.24
N GLN A 56 16.92 1.66 13.88
CA GLN A 56 17.00 0.54 14.83
C GLN A 56 16.65 -0.81 14.21
N HIS A 57 16.31 -0.85 12.91
CA HIS A 57 15.79 -2.04 12.25
C HIS A 57 16.55 -2.39 10.96
N ASP A 58 16.53 -3.65 10.62
CA ASP A 58 17.28 -4.22 9.49
C ASP A 58 16.45 -4.31 8.18
N GLN A 59 17.07 -4.88 7.15
CA GLN A 59 16.51 -5.06 5.80
C GLN A 59 15.35 -6.07 5.74
N ARG A 60 15.02 -6.75 6.84
CA ARG A 60 13.83 -7.60 6.96
C ARG A 60 12.60 -6.85 7.45
N THR A 61 12.70 -5.52 7.58
CA THR A 61 11.61 -4.61 7.88
C THR A 61 11.09 -3.97 6.60
N LEU A 62 9.80 -4.13 6.31
CA LEU A 62 9.15 -3.48 5.18
C LEU A 62 8.47 -2.18 5.65
N PHE A 63 8.85 -1.05 5.07
CA PHE A 63 8.20 0.23 5.30
C PHE A 63 7.16 0.49 4.21
N VAL A 64 5.96 0.83 4.63
CA VAL A 64 4.80 1.14 3.78
C VAL A 64 4.35 2.55 4.10
N PHE A 65 4.28 3.41 3.08
CA PHE A 65 3.87 4.80 3.24
C PHE A 65 2.62 5.08 2.41
N ASP A 66 1.60 5.62 3.05
CA ASP A 66 0.51 6.25 2.33
C ASP A 66 0.97 7.55 1.65
N ILE A 67 0.16 8.10 0.77
CA ILE A 67 0.47 9.30 0.00
C ILE A 67 -0.36 10.49 0.48
N ASP A 68 -1.68 10.40 0.35
CA ASP A 68 -2.59 11.52 0.64
C ASP A 68 -2.60 11.85 2.12
N ASP A 69 -2.38 13.13 2.45
CA ASP A 69 -2.29 13.67 3.80
C ASP A 69 -1.29 12.98 4.73
N THR A 70 -0.51 12.03 4.19
CA THR A 70 0.64 11.38 4.85
C THR A 70 1.96 11.93 4.31
N LEU A 71 2.28 11.73 3.05
CA LEU A 71 3.50 12.27 2.43
C LEU A 71 3.23 13.59 1.70
N LEU A 72 2.11 13.66 0.99
CA LEU A 72 1.68 14.82 0.22
C LEU A 72 0.29 15.25 0.66
N THR A 73 0.05 16.56 0.70
CA THR A 73 -1.29 17.13 0.89
C THR A 73 -1.62 18.07 -0.26
N ALA A 74 -2.89 18.12 -0.64
CA ALA A 74 -3.39 19.00 -1.68
C ALA A 74 -3.34 20.47 -1.22
N GLU A 75 -3.02 21.39 -2.14
CA GLU A 75 -3.07 22.82 -1.86
C GLU A 75 -4.50 23.37 -1.95
N GLN A 76 -5.39 22.71 -2.68
CA GLN A 76 -6.79 23.06 -2.83
C GLN A 76 -7.68 22.03 -2.09
N PHE A 77 -8.79 22.53 -1.52
CA PHE A 77 -9.74 21.65 -0.84
C PHE A 77 -10.56 20.83 -1.84
N PHE A 78 -11.12 21.48 -2.89
CA PHE A 78 -11.94 20.79 -3.89
C PHE A 78 -11.15 19.66 -4.58
N GLY A 79 -11.68 18.45 -4.55
CA GLY A 79 -11.07 17.26 -5.14
C GLY A 79 -9.91 16.63 -4.35
N SER A 80 -9.58 17.16 -3.15
CA SER A 80 -8.61 16.56 -2.23
C SER A 80 -9.19 15.36 -1.49
N ASP A 81 -8.33 14.64 -0.73
CA ASP A 81 -8.78 13.58 0.18
C ASP A 81 -9.73 14.13 1.26
N TYR A 82 -9.42 15.30 1.83
CA TYR A 82 -10.30 15.95 2.80
C TYR A 82 -11.68 16.31 2.20
N TRP A 83 -11.73 16.78 0.94
CA TRP A 83 -12.99 17.00 0.23
C TRP A 83 -13.75 15.69 0.01
N TYR A 84 -13.05 14.62 -0.36
CA TYR A 84 -13.66 13.30 -0.54
C TYR A 84 -14.30 12.80 0.77
N GLU A 85 -13.59 12.89 1.90
CA GLU A 85 -14.11 12.51 3.21
C GLU A 85 -15.31 13.40 3.63
N TRP A 86 -15.25 14.70 3.33
CA TRP A 86 -16.39 15.59 3.55
C TRP A 86 -17.61 15.19 2.72
N GLN A 87 -17.46 14.87 1.43
CA GLN A 87 -18.56 14.40 0.59
C GLN A 87 -19.16 13.09 1.12
N LYS A 88 -18.33 12.19 1.61
CA LYS A 88 -18.75 10.93 2.22
C LYS A 88 -19.51 11.15 3.54
N ALA A 89 -19.05 12.08 4.36
CA ALA A 89 -19.66 12.42 5.65
C ALA A 89 -21.05 13.06 5.52
N LYS A 90 -21.40 13.63 4.34
CA LYS A 90 -22.74 14.16 4.09
C LYS A 90 -23.83 13.09 4.12
N ASP A 91 -23.46 11.82 3.91
CA ASP A 91 -24.39 10.66 3.88
C ASP A 91 -25.65 10.90 3.02
N LEU A 92 -25.45 11.53 1.87
CA LEU A 92 -26.53 11.90 0.97
C LEU A 92 -27.03 10.70 0.16
N PRO A 93 -28.35 10.63 -0.16
CA PRO A 93 -28.84 9.68 -1.16
C PRO A 93 -28.06 9.78 -2.47
N ASN A 94 -27.91 8.66 -3.18
CA ASN A 94 -27.11 8.58 -4.41
C ASN A 94 -27.44 9.66 -5.45
N GLU A 95 -28.72 10.02 -5.59
CA GLU A 95 -29.18 11.05 -6.52
C GLU A 95 -28.77 12.48 -6.15
N GLN A 96 -28.38 12.70 -4.89
CA GLN A 96 -27.91 13.98 -4.37
C GLN A 96 -26.38 14.05 -4.22
N GLN A 97 -25.69 12.93 -4.43
CA GLN A 97 -24.23 12.93 -4.44
C GLN A 97 -23.67 13.56 -5.72
N VAL A 98 -22.44 14.05 -5.65
CA VAL A 98 -21.70 14.51 -6.83
C VAL A 98 -21.58 13.35 -7.81
N LYS A 99 -22.26 13.47 -8.96
CA LYS A 99 -22.18 12.47 -10.02
C LYS A 99 -20.77 12.36 -10.53
N CYS A 100 -20.29 11.13 -10.75
CA CYS A 100 -18.94 10.87 -11.24
C CYS A 100 -17.86 11.61 -10.43
N LYS A 101 -17.97 11.62 -9.09
CA LYS A 101 -17.04 12.38 -8.22
C LYS A 101 -15.58 11.99 -8.44
N PHE A 102 -15.29 10.73 -8.77
CA PHE A 102 -13.93 10.28 -9.05
C PHE A 102 -13.37 10.86 -10.35
N ASP A 103 -14.21 11.21 -11.33
CA ASP A 103 -13.79 11.93 -12.53
C ASP A 103 -13.36 13.37 -12.19
N TYR A 104 -14.07 14.05 -11.30
CA TYR A 104 -13.66 15.37 -10.80
C TYR A 104 -12.40 15.30 -9.93
N ILE A 105 -12.25 14.27 -9.11
CA ILE A 105 -11.01 14.00 -8.38
C ILE A 105 -9.85 13.77 -9.36
N ALA A 106 -10.06 13.01 -10.44
CA ALA A 106 -9.06 12.79 -11.49
C ALA A 106 -8.63 14.09 -12.15
N LEU A 107 -9.61 14.94 -12.52
CA LEU A 107 -9.33 16.25 -13.09
C LEU A 107 -8.51 17.12 -12.14
N ASN A 108 -8.85 17.11 -10.87
CA ASN A 108 -8.10 17.85 -9.85
C ASN A 108 -6.69 17.28 -9.66
N TYR A 109 -6.49 15.96 -9.60
CA TYR A 109 -5.14 15.37 -9.52
C TYR A 109 -4.27 15.74 -10.72
N GLU A 110 -4.84 15.88 -11.93
CA GLU A 110 -4.09 16.33 -13.10
C GLU A 110 -3.80 17.84 -13.08
N ALA A 111 -4.69 18.65 -12.54
CA ALA A 111 -4.60 20.11 -12.58
C ALA A 111 -3.93 20.74 -11.36
N GLN A 112 -4.14 20.17 -10.17
CA GLN A 112 -3.65 20.74 -8.91
C GLN A 112 -2.18 20.45 -8.66
N THR A 113 -1.62 21.22 -7.72
CA THR A 113 -0.32 20.97 -7.11
C THR A 113 -0.49 20.45 -5.69
N MET A 114 0.44 19.60 -5.28
CA MET A 114 0.53 19.10 -3.91
C MET A 114 1.82 19.59 -3.27
N LYS A 115 1.87 19.59 -1.95
CA LYS A 115 3.06 19.92 -1.16
C LYS A 115 3.34 18.82 -0.13
N PRO A 116 4.59 18.68 0.35
CA PRO A 116 4.89 17.77 1.44
C PRO A 116 4.09 18.15 2.69
N THR A 117 3.60 17.16 3.42
CA THR A 117 2.90 17.36 4.71
C THR A 117 3.83 17.95 5.76
N GLN A 118 5.13 17.66 5.67
CA GLN A 118 6.21 18.18 6.47
C GLN A 118 7.38 18.53 5.53
N ALA A 119 8.02 19.65 5.72
CA ALA A 119 9.03 20.18 4.77
C ALA A 119 10.19 19.20 4.49
N ASP A 120 10.60 18.44 5.49
CA ASP A 120 11.66 17.45 5.40
C ASP A 120 11.16 15.99 5.20
N ALA A 121 9.85 15.76 5.09
CA ALA A 121 9.30 14.42 4.83
C ALA A 121 9.93 13.74 3.61
N PRO A 122 10.21 14.41 2.48
CA PRO A 122 10.91 13.79 1.35
C PRO A 122 12.31 13.31 1.71
N ALA A 123 13.06 14.10 2.51
CA ALA A 123 14.41 13.72 2.94
C ALA A 123 14.37 12.52 3.89
N ILE A 124 13.43 12.51 4.84
CA ILE A 124 13.20 11.40 5.78
C ILE A 124 12.82 10.13 5.00
N PHE A 125 11.83 10.19 4.13
CA PHE A 125 11.45 9.05 3.30
C PHE A 125 12.63 8.51 2.48
N ASN A 126 13.37 9.39 1.82
CA ASN A 126 14.51 9.00 0.99
C ASN A 126 15.62 8.33 1.81
N ALA A 127 15.85 8.78 3.04
CA ALA A 127 16.88 8.25 3.95
C ALA A 127 16.55 6.85 4.52
N VAL A 128 15.28 6.42 4.53
CA VAL A 128 14.92 5.04 4.91
C VAL A 128 15.59 4.08 3.93
N SER A 129 16.56 3.30 4.41
CA SER A 129 17.37 2.38 3.57
C SER A 129 16.75 0.99 3.44
N GLN A 130 15.79 0.65 4.29
CA GLN A 130 15.06 -0.62 4.26
C GLN A 130 14.14 -0.70 3.04
N PRO A 131 13.73 -1.90 2.63
CA PRO A 131 12.67 -2.08 1.64
C PRO A 131 11.45 -1.23 1.98
N LYS A 132 10.99 -0.47 1.01
CA LYS A 132 9.86 0.44 1.18
C LYS A 132 9.00 0.53 -0.06
N LEU A 133 7.74 0.92 0.11
CA LEU A 133 6.83 1.21 -1.00
C LEU A 133 5.83 2.31 -0.62
N PHE A 134 5.30 2.96 -1.64
CA PHE A 134 4.10 3.78 -1.53
C PHE A 134 2.88 2.87 -1.68
N LEU A 135 1.92 2.95 -0.76
CA LEU A 135 0.68 2.20 -0.78
C LEU A 135 -0.50 3.16 -0.66
N THR A 136 -1.21 3.38 -1.76
CA THR A 136 -2.28 4.37 -1.81
C THR A 136 -3.63 3.75 -2.19
N SER A 137 -4.71 4.35 -1.69
CA SER A 137 -6.08 4.05 -2.11
C SER A 137 -6.43 4.57 -3.50
N ARG A 138 -5.57 5.39 -4.11
CA ARG A 138 -5.75 5.85 -5.49
C ARG A 138 -5.82 4.67 -6.46
N GLY A 139 -6.59 4.80 -7.53
CA GLY A 139 -6.61 3.83 -8.64
C GLY A 139 -5.43 4.03 -9.60
N GLY A 140 -5.10 2.98 -10.36
CA GLY A 140 -4.01 3.00 -11.33
C GLY A 140 -4.15 4.07 -12.43
N ASN A 141 -5.35 4.53 -12.69
CA ASN A 141 -5.69 5.63 -13.59
C ASN A 141 -5.17 7.01 -13.12
N TYR A 142 -4.88 7.18 -11.81
CA TYR A 142 -4.27 8.42 -11.28
C TYR A 142 -2.74 8.36 -11.23
N ARG A 143 -2.11 7.34 -11.79
CA ARG A 143 -0.67 7.09 -11.67
C ARG A 143 0.17 8.25 -12.17
N GLY A 144 -0.14 8.80 -13.35
CA GLY A 144 0.61 9.90 -13.95
C GLY A 144 0.68 11.12 -13.04
N ALA A 145 -0.46 11.58 -12.56
CA ALA A 145 -0.55 12.70 -11.63
C ALA A 145 0.16 12.39 -10.29
N THR A 146 -0.03 11.19 -9.76
CA THR A 146 0.58 10.77 -8.49
C THR A 146 2.10 10.75 -8.58
N GLU A 147 2.67 10.12 -9.60
CA GLU A 147 4.13 10.04 -9.78
C GLU A 147 4.73 11.41 -10.09
N ARG A 148 4.05 12.26 -10.86
CA ARG A 148 4.46 13.65 -11.10
C ARG A 148 4.60 14.43 -9.79
N GLU A 149 3.59 14.36 -8.91
CA GLU A 149 3.61 15.12 -7.66
C GLU A 149 4.62 14.57 -6.64
N LEU A 150 4.78 13.26 -6.52
CA LEU A 150 5.84 12.66 -5.72
C LEU A 150 7.22 13.13 -6.20
N HIS A 151 7.49 13.06 -7.50
CA HIS A 151 8.78 13.47 -8.08
C HIS A 151 9.02 14.97 -7.90
N ARG A 152 8.00 15.82 -8.18
CA ARG A 152 8.09 17.27 -8.05
C ARG A 152 8.41 17.71 -6.61
N ASN A 153 7.94 16.95 -5.64
CA ASN A 153 8.16 17.20 -4.23
C ASN A 153 9.40 16.48 -3.65
N GLY A 154 10.26 15.91 -4.51
CA GLY A 154 11.56 15.39 -4.11
C GLY A 154 11.55 13.96 -3.55
N TYR A 155 10.45 13.21 -3.68
CA TYR A 155 10.41 11.79 -3.32
C TYR A 155 11.09 10.95 -4.39
N SER A 156 12.04 10.11 -3.98
CA SER A 156 12.68 9.12 -4.83
C SER A 156 11.84 7.85 -4.92
N PHE A 157 11.62 7.35 -6.13
CA PHE A 157 10.91 6.08 -6.29
C PHE A 157 11.77 4.91 -5.81
N PRO A 158 11.27 4.09 -4.86
CA PRO A 158 11.98 2.89 -4.46
C PRO A 158 12.02 1.87 -5.61
N SER A 159 13.01 1.00 -5.57
CA SER A 159 13.00 -0.18 -6.45
C SER A 159 11.80 -1.05 -6.15
N ALA A 160 11.28 -1.75 -7.16
CA ALA A 160 10.27 -2.78 -6.92
C ALA A 160 10.78 -3.81 -5.92
N LEU A 161 9.92 -4.28 -5.02
CA LEU A 161 10.29 -5.19 -3.92
C LEU A 161 10.93 -6.50 -4.41
N ASP A 162 10.58 -6.94 -5.61
CA ASP A 162 11.14 -8.13 -6.28
C ASP A 162 12.27 -7.80 -7.26
N GLY A 163 12.69 -6.54 -7.34
CA GLY A 163 13.75 -6.07 -8.25
C GLY A 163 13.33 -5.98 -9.72
N SER A 164 12.07 -6.25 -10.06
CA SER A 164 11.57 -6.16 -11.45
C SER A 164 11.48 -4.72 -11.93
N ALA A 165 11.84 -4.48 -13.19
CA ALA A 165 11.60 -3.22 -13.87
C ALA A 165 10.22 -3.14 -14.54
N GLU A 166 9.43 -4.21 -14.48
CA GLU A 166 8.14 -4.30 -15.16
C GLU A 166 7.01 -3.83 -14.26
N GLY A 167 6.07 -3.07 -14.84
CA GLY A 167 4.80 -2.75 -14.22
C GLY A 167 3.87 -3.97 -14.23
N ARG A 168 3.01 -4.03 -13.21
CA ARG A 168 2.02 -5.10 -13.07
C ARG A 168 0.65 -4.52 -12.83
N ILE A 169 -0.34 -5.11 -13.48
CA ILE A 169 -1.75 -4.79 -13.33
C ILE A 169 -2.48 -6.11 -13.04
N TRP A 170 -3.37 -6.07 -12.07
CA TRP A 170 -4.20 -7.21 -11.70
C TRP A 170 -5.64 -6.77 -11.54
N ASP A 171 -6.56 -7.58 -12.02
CA ASP A 171 -7.95 -7.49 -11.63
C ASP A 171 -8.12 -8.06 -10.22
N TRP A 172 -8.88 -7.35 -9.42
CA TRP A 172 -9.21 -7.74 -8.06
C TRP A 172 -10.72 -7.78 -7.89
N GLN A 173 -11.21 -8.86 -7.31
CA GLN A 173 -12.57 -9.02 -6.90
C GLN A 173 -12.61 -9.18 -5.38
N SER A 174 -13.46 -8.41 -4.69
CA SER A 174 -13.66 -8.59 -3.26
C SER A 174 -14.29 -9.96 -2.96
N ALA A 175 -14.03 -10.49 -1.76
CA ALA A 175 -14.51 -11.81 -1.37
C ALA A 175 -16.05 -11.93 -1.35
N ASP A 176 -16.75 -10.82 -1.19
CA ASP A 176 -18.22 -10.73 -1.25
C ASP A 176 -18.78 -10.40 -2.64
N ASP A 177 -17.92 -10.40 -3.66
CA ASP A 177 -18.25 -10.09 -5.06
C ASP A 177 -18.81 -8.67 -5.30
N SER A 178 -18.77 -7.80 -4.29
CA SER A 178 -19.37 -6.48 -4.33
C SER A 178 -18.54 -5.45 -5.09
N ARG A 179 -17.23 -5.69 -5.27
CA ARG A 179 -16.29 -4.77 -5.92
C ARG A 179 -15.37 -5.48 -6.89
N HIS A 180 -15.33 -4.96 -8.10
CA HIS A 180 -14.29 -5.26 -9.08
C HIS A 180 -13.39 -4.03 -9.22
N SER A 181 -12.08 -4.23 -9.08
CA SER A 181 -11.10 -3.14 -9.10
C SER A 181 -9.83 -3.55 -9.83
N THR A 182 -9.14 -2.59 -10.39
CA THR A 182 -7.84 -2.80 -11.00
C THR A 182 -6.75 -2.34 -10.04
N LEU A 183 -5.86 -3.26 -9.67
CA LEU A 183 -4.67 -2.98 -8.87
C LEU A 183 -3.49 -2.70 -9.81
N SER A 184 -2.61 -1.77 -9.42
CA SER A 184 -1.46 -1.40 -10.25
C SER A 184 -0.20 -1.24 -9.40
N TYR A 185 0.86 -2.00 -9.70
CA TYR A 185 2.15 -1.93 -9.02
C TYR A 185 3.27 -1.66 -10.02
N PHE A 186 4.01 -0.57 -9.80
CA PHE A 186 5.17 -0.20 -10.61
C PHE A 186 6.10 0.72 -9.81
N ARG A 187 7.42 0.51 -9.92
CA ARG A 187 8.46 1.35 -9.31
C ARG A 187 8.21 1.65 -7.83
N GLY A 188 7.82 0.61 -7.08
CA GLY A 188 7.53 0.74 -5.65
C GLY A 188 6.27 1.55 -5.31
N VAL A 189 5.40 1.84 -6.29
CA VAL A 189 4.09 2.47 -6.06
C VAL A 189 3.00 1.42 -6.28
N PHE A 190 2.24 1.11 -5.23
CA PHE A 190 1.11 0.20 -5.28
C PHE A 190 -0.21 0.97 -5.09
N MET A 191 -1.04 0.94 -6.12
CA MET A 191 -2.32 1.64 -6.19
C MET A 191 -3.46 0.62 -6.09
N THR A 192 -4.34 0.79 -5.09
CA THR A 192 -5.27 -0.26 -4.66
C THR A 192 -6.73 0.00 -4.99
N SER A 193 -7.05 1.13 -5.62
CA SER A 193 -8.43 1.48 -6.02
C SER A 193 -9.43 1.42 -4.85
N GLY A 194 -9.04 1.94 -3.69
CA GLY A 194 -9.90 2.02 -2.50
C GLY A 194 -10.11 0.69 -1.76
N GLN A 195 -9.29 -0.32 -2.04
CA GLN A 195 -9.34 -1.59 -1.33
C GLN A 195 -8.64 -1.52 0.03
N ASP A 196 -8.96 -2.45 0.93
CA ASP A 196 -8.31 -2.60 2.24
C ASP A 196 -6.80 -2.74 2.10
N LYS A 197 -6.04 -1.76 2.62
CA LYS A 197 -4.58 -1.71 2.48
C LYS A 197 -3.86 -2.90 3.08
N GLY A 198 -4.39 -3.48 4.17
CA GLY A 198 -3.81 -4.65 4.81
C GLY A 198 -3.95 -5.90 3.95
N VAL A 199 -5.16 -6.14 3.44
CA VAL A 199 -5.43 -7.24 2.49
C VAL A 199 -4.61 -7.05 1.22
N MET A 200 -4.54 -5.83 0.70
CA MET A 200 -3.79 -5.53 -0.54
C MET A 200 -2.29 -5.72 -0.36
N LEU A 201 -1.70 -5.31 0.76
CA LEU A 201 -0.28 -5.56 1.02
C LEU A 201 0.03 -7.05 1.03
N LEU A 202 -0.79 -7.85 1.75
CA LEU A 202 -0.62 -9.29 1.79
C LEU A 202 -0.77 -9.92 0.40
N HIS A 203 -1.75 -9.45 -0.40
CA HIS A 203 -1.93 -9.88 -1.78
C HIS A 203 -0.69 -9.55 -2.64
N LEU A 204 -0.16 -8.33 -2.54
CA LEU A 204 1.06 -7.95 -3.25
C LEU A 204 2.24 -8.87 -2.91
N LEU A 205 2.47 -9.11 -1.61
CA LEU A 205 3.57 -9.97 -1.15
C LEU A 205 3.41 -11.41 -1.66
N ASP A 206 2.20 -11.95 -1.70
CA ASP A 206 1.92 -13.26 -2.28
C ASP A 206 2.18 -13.31 -3.79
N ARG A 207 1.70 -12.30 -4.52
CA ARG A 207 1.91 -12.19 -5.99
C ARG A 207 3.38 -12.06 -6.37
N LEU A 208 4.19 -11.44 -5.51
CA LEU A 208 5.63 -11.29 -5.69
C LEU A 208 6.43 -12.44 -5.06
N GLN A 209 5.80 -13.40 -4.38
CA GLN A 209 6.45 -14.50 -3.64
C GLN A 209 7.42 -14.00 -2.56
N LEU A 210 7.04 -12.92 -1.86
CA LEU A 210 7.86 -12.24 -0.86
C LEU A 210 7.28 -12.33 0.57
N ARG A 211 6.32 -13.23 0.81
CA ARG A 211 5.64 -13.36 2.10
C ARG A 211 6.61 -13.59 3.26
N ASP A 212 7.63 -14.41 3.05
CA ASP A 212 8.60 -14.79 4.08
C ASP A 212 9.86 -13.91 4.08
N ARG A 213 9.89 -12.87 3.23
CA ARG A 213 11.05 -11.97 3.14
C ARG A 213 11.14 -11.02 4.30
N PHE A 214 10.01 -10.62 4.87
CA PHE A 214 9.92 -9.58 5.87
C PHE A 214 9.44 -10.14 7.22
N ASP A 215 10.18 -9.83 8.28
CA ASP A 215 9.85 -10.24 9.64
C ASP A 215 8.86 -9.29 10.30
N ARG A 216 8.71 -8.08 9.77
CA ARG A 216 7.80 -7.05 10.27
C ARG A 216 7.42 -6.04 9.20
N VAL A 217 6.29 -5.41 9.41
CA VAL A 217 5.77 -4.33 8.56
C VAL A 217 5.58 -3.07 9.39
N VAL A 218 6.00 -1.95 8.84
CA VAL A 218 5.73 -0.61 9.34
C VAL A 218 4.77 0.07 8.37
N LEU A 219 3.67 0.61 8.85
CA LEU A 219 2.79 1.47 8.07
C LEU A 219 2.82 2.89 8.63
N VAL A 220 2.99 3.87 7.75
CA VAL A 220 2.78 5.29 8.03
C VAL A 220 1.58 5.76 7.23
N ASP A 221 0.51 6.19 7.90
CA ASP A 221 -0.78 6.49 7.27
C ASP A 221 -1.56 7.47 8.15
N ASP A 222 -2.23 8.46 7.57
CA ASP A 222 -3.08 9.40 8.30
C ASP A 222 -4.48 8.84 8.61
N GLY A 223 -4.90 7.83 7.86
CA GLY A 223 -6.20 7.20 7.98
C GLY A 223 -6.26 6.16 9.09
N LYS A 224 -6.92 6.48 10.21
CA LYS A 224 -7.09 5.53 11.33
C LYS A 224 -7.67 4.18 10.89
N ALA A 225 -8.59 4.17 9.93
CA ALA A 225 -9.17 2.95 9.39
C ALA A 225 -8.11 2.09 8.65
N ASN A 226 -7.19 2.71 7.91
CA ASN A 226 -6.09 2.01 7.23
C ASN A 226 -5.11 1.39 8.25
N ILE A 227 -4.78 2.13 9.32
CA ILE A 227 -3.95 1.64 10.44
C ILE A 227 -4.58 0.39 11.07
N ASP A 228 -5.89 0.43 11.34
CA ASP A 228 -6.62 -0.68 11.96
C ASP A 228 -6.78 -1.88 11.01
N ASN A 229 -7.09 -1.64 9.74
CA ASN A 229 -7.19 -2.66 8.71
C ASN A 229 -5.85 -3.40 8.51
N MET A 230 -4.76 -2.66 8.39
CA MET A 230 -3.41 -3.24 8.29
C MET A 230 -3.07 -4.08 9.51
N ARG A 231 -3.35 -3.55 10.71
CA ARG A 231 -3.15 -4.28 11.96
C ARG A 231 -3.89 -5.62 11.97
N ASN A 232 -5.16 -5.61 11.59
CA ASN A 232 -6.00 -6.80 11.60
C ASN A 232 -5.52 -7.85 10.58
N ALA A 233 -5.18 -7.42 9.36
CA ALA A 233 -4.68 -8.30 8.31
C ALA A 233 -3.34 -8.94 8.69
N LEU A 234 -2.40 -8.15 9.23
CA LEU A 234 -1.08 -8.64 9.62
C LEU A 234 -1.15 -9.52 10.89
N ALA A 235 -2.03 -9.22 11.83
CA ALA A 235 -2.28 -10.10 12.98
C ALA A 235 -2.80 -11.48 12.56
N ALA A 236 -3.75 -11.53 11.62
CA ALA A 236 -4.25 -12.77 11.04
C ALA A 236 -3.14 -13.56 10.31
N ALA A 237 -2.24 -12.86 9.64
CA ALA A 237 -1.07 -13.43 8.96
C ALA A 237 0.12 -13.72 9.90
N ARG A 238 0.01 -13.41 11.19
CA ARG A 238 1.06 -13.55 12.21
C ARG A 238 2.35 -12.78 11.87
N VAL A 239 2.21 -11.58 11.28
CA VAL A 239 3.32 -10.69 10.97
C VAL A 239 3.35 -9.55 11.99
N PRO A 240 4.49 -9.28 12.64
CA PRO A 240 4.70 -8.13 13.51
C PRO A 240 4.37 -6.82 12.80
N TYR A 241 3.62 -5.93 13.46
CA TYR A 241 3.11 -4.70 12.92
C TYR A 241 3.45 -3.49 13.79
N TYR A 242 3.88 -2.41 13.13
CA TYR A 242 4.12 -1.10 13.75
C TYR A 242 3.40 -0.04 12.90
N GLY A 243 2.32 0.50 13.42
CA GLY A 243 1.53 1.56 12.78
C GLY A 243 1.94 2.93 13.33
N PHE A 244 2.38 3.83 12.47
CA PHE A 244 2.50 5.25 12.75
C PHE A 244 1.28 5.95 12.15
N HIS A 245 0.32 6.28 13.03
CA HIS A 245 -0.83 7.08 12.66
C HIS A 245 -0.40 8.55 12.62
N TYR A 246 -0.31 9.11 11.39
CA TYR A 246 0.22 10.44 11.15
C TYR A 246 -0.89 11.49 11.24
N VAL A 247 -0.88 12.29 12.32
CA VAL A 247 -1.96 13.21 12.68
C VAL A 247 -1.64 14.69 12.41
N ARG A 248 -0.66 14.98 11.54
CA ARG A 248 -0.21 16.34 11.27
C ARG A 248 -1.21 17.18 10.49
N ILE A 249 -1.91 16.55 9.53
CA ILE A 249 -2.88 17.27 8.70
C ILE A 249 -4.23 17.30 9.41
N ASP A 250 -4.63 18.49 9.81
CA ASP A 250 -5.91 18.70 10.47
C ASP A 250 -7.05 18.72 9.44
N LYS A 251 -8.06 17.86 9.65
CA LYS A 251 -9.26 17.75 8.82
C LYS A 251 -10.50 17.96 9.69
N PRO A 252 -10.74 19.19 10.19
CA PRO A 252 -11.82 19.45 11.15
C PRO A 252 -13.19 19.10 10.57
N GLN A 253 -14.02 18.49 11.41
CA GLN A 253 -15.42 18.23 11.12
C GLN A 253 -16.29 18.92 12.19
N PRO A 254 -17.36 19.62 11.80
CA PRO A 254 -17.78 19.88 10.40
C PRO A 254 -16.78 20.78 9.65
N VAL A 255 -16.72 20.63 8.33
CA VAL A 255 -15.94 21.52 7.46
C VAL A 255 -16.38 22.96 7.63
N ASN A 256 -15.42 23.89 7.63
CA ASN A 256 -15.69 25.32 7.68
C ASN A 256 -16.67 25.73 6.56
N PRO A 257 -17.75 26.48 6.86
CA PRO A 257 -18.74 26.87 5.87
C PRO A 257 -18.19 27.62 4.65
N GLU A 258 -17.20 28.50 4.84
CA GLU A 258 -16.59 29.24 3.74
C GLU A 258 -15.82 28.31 2.80
N LEU A 259 -15.10 27.33 3.37
CA LEU A 259 -14.40 26.30 2.60
C LEU A 259 -15.36 25.38 1.84
N ALA A 260 -16.49 25.05 2.46
CA ALA A 260 -17.55 24.27 1.83
C ALA A 260 -18.18 25.03 0.65
N GLU A 261 -18.52 26.31 0.83
CA GLU A 261 -19.03 27.17 -0.23
C GLU A 261 -18.02 27.34 -1.37
N GLN A 262 -16.75 27.54 -1.06
CA GLN A 262 -15.69 27.61 -2.07
C GLN A 262 -15.63 26.33 -2.90
N ALA A 263 -15.69 25.17 -2.28
CA ALA A 263 -15.66 23.89 -2.98
C ALA A 263 -16.87 23.67 -3.90
N GLU A 264 -18.05 24.10 -3.50
CA GLU A 264 -19.25 24.05 -4.37
C GLU A 264 -19.09 24.99 -5.57
N ASN A 265 -18.52 26.19 -5.38
CA ASN A 265 -18.21 27.13 -6.44
C ASN A 265 -17.17 26.54 -7.41
N ASP A 266 -16.10 25.93 -6.91
CA ASP A 266 -15.05 25.30 -7.73
C ASP A 266 -15.62 24.13 -8.54
N TYR A 267 -16.54 23.35 -7.94
CA TYR A 267 -17.27 22.30 -8.65
C TYR A 267 -18.11 22.84 -9.82
N GLU A 268 -18.89 23.91 -9.60
CA GLU A 268 -19.70 24.53 -10.65
C GLU A 268 -18.84 25.19 -11.75
N GLN A 269 -17.71 25.78 -11.39
CA GLN A 269 -16.75 26.31 -12.35
C GLN A 269 -16.14 25.20 -13.21
N SER A 270 -15.76 24.07 -12.59
CA SER A 270 -15.25 22.89 -13.31
C SER A 270 -16.29 22.35 -14.29
N ARG A 271 -17.56 22.28 -13.88
CA ARG A 271 -18.67 21.87 -14.76
C ARG A 271 -18.85 22.82 -15.93
N SER A 272 -18.82 24.12 -15.68
CA SER A 272 -18.96 25.14 -16.69
C SER A 272 -17.84 25.08 -17.73
N TYR A 273 -16.60 24.90 -17.26
CA TYR A 273 -15.43 24.71 -18.14
C TYR A 273 -15.57 23.44 -18.99
N LEU A 274 -15.94 22.31 -18.38
CA LEU A 274 -16.16 21.08 -19.14
C LEU A 274 -17.25 21.23 -20.19
N LYS A 275 -18.35 21.91 -19.86
CA LYS A 275 -19.44 22.17 -20.81
C LYS A 275 -19.00 23.00 -22.01
N GLU A 276 -18.19 24.02 -21.79
CA GLU A 276 -17.71 24.92 -22.81
C GLU A 276 -16.62 24.28 -23.70
N VAL A 277 -15.64 23.64 -23.07
CA VAL A 277 -14.43 23.18 -23.77
C VAL A 277 -14.52 21.72 -24.20
N PHE A 278 -15.19 20.88 -23.40
CA PHE A 278 -15.32 19.43 -23.62
C PHE A 278 -16.78 18.97 -23.54
N PRO A 279 -17.71 19.49 -24.39
CA PRO A 279 -19.15 19.24 -24.25
C PRO A 279 -19.53 17.76 -24.26
N GLY A 280 -18.88 16.94 -25.07
CA GLY A 280 -19.13 15.49 -25.09
C GLY A 280 -18.80 14.83 -23.75
N ARG A 281 -17.68 15.20 -23.11
CA ARG A 281 -17.33 14.68 -21.77
C ARG A 281 -18.32 15.16 -20.72
N TYR A 282 -18.72 16.44 -20.78
CA TYR A 282 -19.72 16.98 -19.88
C TYR A 282 -21.05 16.21 -19.96
N GLU A 283 -21.54 15.90 -21.16
CA GLU A 283 -22.77 15.12 -21.37
C GLU A 283 -22.65 13.70 -20.78
N GLU A 284 -21.50 13.03 -20.93
CA GLU A 284 -21.26 11.72 -20.32
C GLU A 284 -21.38 11.78 -18.78
N LEU A 285 -20.71 12.76 -18.15
CA LEU A 285 -20.73 12.93 -16.71
C LEU A 285 -22.15 13.27 -16.19
N GLN A 286 -22.88 14.14 -16.90
CA GLN A 286 -24.27 14.47 -16.54
C GLN A 286 -25.21 13.27 -16.66
N ALA A 287 -24.95 12.38 -17.61
CA ALA A 287 -25.69 11.14 -17.76
C ALA A 287 -25.27 10.04 -16.75
N GLY A 288 -24.27 10.31 -15.89
CA GLY A 288 -23.75 9.33 -14.94
C GLY A 288 -22.87 8.25 -15.59
N ARG A 289 -22.38 8.48 -16.82
CA ARG A 289 -21.41 7.59 -17.47
C ARG A 289 -20.00 7.99 -17.05
N CYS A 290 -19.61 7.55 -15.87
CA CYS A 290 -18.33 7.84 -15.26
C CYS A 290 -17.21 7.02 -15.94
N ALA A 291 -15.99 7.57 -15.99
CA ALA A 291 -14.81 6.85 -16.45
C ALA A 291 -14.05 6.18 -15.29
N TYR A 292 -14.34 6.63 -14.05
CA TYR A 292 -13.62 6.20 -12.85
C TYR A 292 -14.57 5.74 -11.76
#